data_a83d3772317b50f1521f56f1fd980484
#
_entry.id   a83d3772317b50f1521f56f1fd980484
#
_cell.length_a   1.000
_cell.length_b   1.000
_cell.length_c   1.000
_cell.angle_alpha   90.00
_cell.angle_beta   90.00
_cell.angle_gamma   90.00
#
_symmetry.space_group_name_H-M   'P 1'
#
loop_
_entity.id
_entity.type
_entity.pdbx_description
1 polymer ?
#
loop_
_entity_poly.entity_id
_entity_poly.type
_entity_poly.pdbx_seq_one_letter_code
_entity_poly.pdbx_strand_id
1 'polypeptide(L)'
;MSAEKLILCLEKLQKLHESLFALAAEKTEAVKKQEIERLQKITQEEQAHIRAIGALEQERETLAKTLTGGNGTLSDCIAAVSGEARSQLETLRDSLIGITKKLKQQNELNQMLLYHSLQFTQFMLDLIYPKNEPTTYGPPSGQKAAVAMPRFDSKA
;
A
#
# COMPACT_ATOMS: atom_id res chain seq x y z
N MET A 1 -24.14 -21.32 -2.05
CA MET A 1 -23.20 -22.35 -1.61
C MET A 1 -21.86 -21.72 -1.34
N SER A 2 -21.03 -22.34 -0.56
CA SER A 2 -19.78 -21.73 -0.07
C SER A 2 -18.80 -21.34 -1.19
N ALA A 3 -18.69 -22.15 -2.23
CA ALA A 3 -17.79 -21.86 -3.37
C ALA A 3 -18.23 -20.62 -4.16
N GLU A 4 -19.51 -20.46 -4.42
CA GLU A 4 -20.05 -19.31 -5.12
C GLU A 4 -19.85 -18.01 -4.33
N LYS A 5 -20.06 -18.06 -3.01
CA LYS A 5 -19.81 -16.91 -2.12
C LYS A 5 -18.33 -16.54 -2.10
N LEU A 6 -17.44 -17.53 -2.07
CA LEU A 6 -16.00 -17.29 -2.13
C LEU A 6 -15.61 -16.65 -3.48
N ILE A 7 -16.16 -17.15 -4.58
CA ILE A 7 -15.92 -16.56 -5.93
C ILE A 7 -16.35 -15.09 -5.95
N LEU A 8 -17.56 -14.78 -5.46
CA LEU A 8 -18.05 -13.40 -5.40
C LEU A 8 -17.18 -12.51 -4.51
N CYS A 9 -16.72 -13.04 -3.39
CA CYS A 9 -15.80 -12.32 -2.51
C CYS A 9 -14.47 -11.99 -3.22
N LEU A 10 -13.89 -12.97 -3.92
CA LEU A 10 -12.65 -12.80 -4.67
C LEU A 10 -12.82 -11.83 -5.86
N GLU A 11 -13.96 -11.86 -6.54
CA GLU A 11 -14.27 -10.89 -7.60
C GLU A 11 -14.33 -9.45 -7.07
N LYS A 12 -14.95 -9.25 -5.92
CA LYS A 12 -14.97 -7.94 -5.24
C LYS A 12 -13.56 -7.51 -4.84
N LEU A 13 -12.75 -8.42 -4.30
CA LEU A 13 -11.35 -8.16 -3.96
C LEU A 13 -10.55 -7.75 -5.19
N GLN A 14 -10.72 -8.45 -6.30
CA GLN A 14 -10.05 -8.10 -7.55
C GLN A 14 -10.40 -6.68 -8.01
N LYS A 15 -11.69 -6.34 -8.02
CA LYS A 15 -12.14 -4.99 -8.40
C LYS A 15 -11.57 -3.90 -7.50
N LEU A 16 -11.51 -4.14 -6.19
CA LEU A 16 -10.92 -3.19 -5.25
C LEU A 16 -9.41 -3.03 -5.45
N HIS A 17 -8.69 -4.10 -5.73
CA HIS A 17 -7.27 -4.02 -6.03
C HIS A 17 -7.00 -3.31 -7.36
N GLU A 18 -7.81 -3.53 -8.38
CA GLU A 18 -7.73 -2.81 -9.65
C GLU A 18 -7.98 -1.31 -9.46
N SER A 19 -8.99 -0.95 -8.67
CA SER A 19 -9.28 0.43 -8.33
C SER A 19 -8.16 1.08 -7.52
N LEU A 20 -7.60 0.35 -6.56
CA LEU A 20 -6.46 0.81 -5.78
C LEU A 20 -5.21 0.99 -6.65
N PHE A 21 -4.99 0.14 -7.62
CA PHE A 21 -3.91 0.29 -8.59
C PHE A 21 -4.09 1.54 -9.46
N ALA A 22 -5.31 1.83 -9.90
CA ALA A 22 -5.62 3.06 -10.63
C ALA A 22 -5.33 4.31 -9.77
N LEU A 23 -5.69 4.30 -8.50
CA LEU A 23 -5.33 5.36 -7.55
C LEU A 23 -3.82 5.50 -7.36
N ALA A 24 -3.09 4.39 -7.30
CA ALA A 24 -1.64 4.41 -7.19
C ALA A 24 -0.98 5.02 -8.44
N ALA A 25 -1.52 4.78 -9.62
CA ALA A 25 -1.07 5.41 -10.86
C ALA A 25 -1.37 6.92 -10.89
N GLU A 26 -2.54 7.34 -10.43
CA GLU A 26 -2.89 8.76 -10.26
C GLU A 26 -1.98 9.45 -9.24
N LYS A 27 -1.64 8.75 -8.17
CA LYS A 27 -0.70 9.23 -7.15
C LYS A 27 0.68 9.50 -7.75
N THR A 28 1.16 8.65 -8.64
CA THR A 28 2.42 8.86 -9.37
C THR A 28 2.41 10.20 -10.10
N GLU A 29 1.35 10.49 -10.83
CA GLU A 29 1.20 11.75 -11.57
C GLU A 29 1.09 12.96 -10.63
N ALA A 30 0.33 12.84 -9.55
CA ALA A 30 0.19 13.90 -8.56
C ALA A 30 1.52 14.21 -7.85
N VAL A 31 2.34 13.21 -7.56
CA VAL A 31 3.68 13.41 -6.98
C VAL A 31 4.59 14.13 -7.97
N LYS A 32 4.61 13.70 -9.24
CA LYS A 32 5.42 14.33 -10.29
C LYS A 32 5.06 15.79 -10.51
N LYS A 33 3.78 16.12 -10.42
CA LYS A 33 3.26 17.48 -10.60
C LYS A 33 3.22 18.30 -9.33
N GLN A 34 3.56 17.72 -8.19
CA GLN A 34 3.53 18.34 -6.87
C GLN A 34 2.14 18.88 -6.48
N GLU A 35 1.10 18.17 -6.86
CA GLU A 35 -0.29 18.49 -6.56
C GLU A 35 -0.68 17.99 -5.17
N ILE A 36 -0.40 18.74 -4.14
CA ILE A 36 -0.55 18.33 -2.73
C ILE A 36 -2.01 18.03 -2.36
N GLU A 37 -2.95 18.87 -2.78
CA GLU A 37 -4.37 18.67 -2.51
C GLU A 37 -4.90 17.37 -3.14
N ARG A 38 -4.45 17.10 -4.37
CA ARG A 38 -4.79 15.85 -5.07
C ARG A 38 -4.18 14.64 -4.36
N LEU A 39 -2.95 14.74 -3.88
CA LEU A 39 -2.30 13.69 -3.09
C LEU A 39 -3.06 13.37 -1.81
N GLN A 40 -3.52 14.39 -1.09
CA GLN A 40 -4.32 14.21 0.13
C GLN A 40 -5.63 13.47 -0.17
N LYS A 41 -6.32 13.87 -1.23
CA LYS A 41 -7.56 13.23 -1.67
C LYS A 41 -7.35 11.77 -2.06
N ILE A 42 -6.32 11.50 -2.85
CA ILE A 42 -5.96 10.14 -3.26
C ILE A 42 -5.62 9.28 -2.03
N THR A 43 -4.87 9.80 -1.07
CA THR A 43 -4.52 9.09 0.17
C THR A 43 -5.75 8.72 0.98
N GLN A 44 -6.75 9.60 1.07
CA GLN A 44 -8.03 9.30 1.74
C GLN A 44 -8.80 8.20 1.01
N GLU A 45 -8.84 8.23 -0.30
CA GLU A 45 -9.49 7.20 -1.13
C GLU A 45 -8.77 5.85 -1.02
N GLU A 46 -7.43 5.85 -1.02
CA GLU A 46 -6.61 4.65 -0.78
C GLU A 46 -6.92 4.01 0.57
N GLN A 47 -7.03 4.79 1.63
CA GLN A 47 -7.35 4.27 2.96
C GLN A 47 -8.75 3.67 3.02
N ALA A 48 -9.73 4.26 2.34
CA ALA A 48 -11.07 3.69 2.22
C ALA A 48 -11.04 2.33 1.49
N HIS A 49 -10.25 2.21 0.42
CA HIS A 49 -10.05 0.94 -0.29
C HIS A 49 -9.37 -0.11 0.59
N ILE A 50 -8.34 0.27 1.33
CA ILE A 50 -7.62 -0.64 2.24
C ILE A 50 -8.55 -1.19 3.32
N ARG A 51 -9.41 -0.35 3.89
CA ARG A 51 -10.41 -0.81 4.87
C ARG A 51 -11.41 -1.79 4.26
N ALA A 52 -11.89 -1.49 3.06
CA ALA A 52 -12.82 -2.37 2.34
C ALA A 52 -12.16 -3.71 1.99
N ILE A 53 -10.92 -3.71 1.54
CA ILE A 53 -10.13 -4.90 1.28
C ILE A 53 -9.93 -5.72 2.57
N GLY A 54 -9.61 -5.08 3.68
CA GLY A 54 -9.47 -5.74 4.98
C GLY A 54 -10.74 -6.47 5.41
N ALA A 55 -11.90 -5.86 5.25
CA ALA A 55 -13.19 -6.47 5.55
C ALA A 55 -13.48 -7.69 4.64
N LEU A 56 -13.20 -7.58 3.34
CA LEU A 56 -13.37 -8.67 2.39
C LEU A 56 -12.36 -9.81 2.63
N GLU A 57 -11.16 -9.51 3.05
CA GLU A 57 -10.16 -10.53 3.42
C GLU A 57 -10.61 -11.36 4.63
N GLN A 58 -11.23 -10.74 5.62
CA GLN A 58 -11.82 -11.46 6.75
C GLN A 58 -12.99 -12.35 6.30
N GLU A 59 -13.85 -11.85 5.42
CA GLU A 59 -14.94 -12.62 4.82
C GLU A 59 -14.39 -13.81 4.02
N ARG A 60 -13.37 -13.56 3.19
CA ARG A 60 -12.69 -14.61 2.42
C ARG A 60 -12.13 -15.71 3.32
N GLU A 61 -11.44 -15.33 4.38
CA GLU A 61 -10.86 -16.29 5.33
C GLU A 61 -11.94 -17.17 5.98
N THR A 62 -13.04 -16.55 6.40
CA THR A 62 -14.17 -17.26 6.98
C THR A 62 -14.80 -18.24 5.99
N LEU A 63 -15.04 -17.81 4.76
CA LEU A 63 -15.58 -18.62 3.69
C LEU A 63 -14.64 -19.79 3.31
N ALA A 64 -13.35 -19.52 3.25
CA ALA A 64 -12.35 -20.53 2.96
C ALA A 64 -12.26 -21.60 4.06
N LYS A 65 -12.27 -21.21 5.31
CA LYS A 65 -12.31 -22.14 6.45
C LYS A 65 -13.56 -23.00 6.44
N THR A 66 -14.71 -22.43 6.12
CA THR A 66 -15.97 -23.16 6.00
C THR A 66 -15.92 -24.18 4.86
N LEU A 67 -15.31 -23.81 3.73
CA LEU A 67 -15.24 -24.68 2.56
C LEU A 67 -14.26 -25.84 2.74
N THR A 68 -13.12 -25.60 3.39
CA THR A 68 -12.03 -26.58 3.55
C THR A 68 -12.10 -27.36 4.87
N GLY A 69 -12.83 -26.85 5.84
CA GLY A 69 -12.86 -27.40 7.21
C GLY A 69 -11.53 -27.26 7.96
N GLY A 70 -10.60 -26.41 7.49
CA GLY A 70 -9.25 -26.32 8.04
C GLY A 70 -8.61 -24.94 7.89
N ASN A 71 -7.37 -24.90 7.45
CA ASN A 71 -6.54 -23.70 7.41
C ASN A 71 -6.97 -22.63 6.41
N GLY A 72 -7.89 -22.95 5.49
CA GLY A 72 -8.54 -21.96 4.65
C GLY A 72 -7.64 -21.21 3.67
N THR A 73 -6.59 -21.86 3.15
CA THR A 73 -5.81 -21.28 2.06
C THR A 73 -6.59 -21.36 0.74
N LEU A 74 -6.34 -20.44 -0.16
CA LEU A 74 -6.99 -20.48 -1.48
C LEU A 74 -6.63 -21.75 -2.26
N SER A 75 -5.41 -22.24 -2.10
CA SER A 75 -4.96 -23.50 -2.71
C SER A 75 -5.78 -24.69 -2.18
N ASP A 76 -6.07 -24.72 -0.88
CA ASP A 76 -6.92 -25.77 -0.28
C ASP A 76 -8.35 -25.66 -0.80
N CYS A 77 -8.88 -24.46 -0.97
CA CYS A 77 -10.20 -24.21 -1.56
C CYS A 77 -10.27 -24.74 -3.00
N ILE A 78 -9.27 -24.48 -3.80
CA ILE A 78 -9.16 -24.95 -5.20
C ILE A 78 -9.12 -26.48 -5.24
N ALA A 79 -8.38 -27.11 -4.32
CA ALA A 79 -8.32 -28.56 -4.21
C ALA A 79 -9.64 -29.18 -3.76
N ALA A 80 -10.43 -28.46 -2.96
CA ALA A 80 -11.72 -28.95 -2.43
C ALA A 80 -12.89 -28.85 -3.42
N VAL A 81 -12.75 -28.10 -4.51
CA VAL A 81 -13.79 -27.90 -5.52
C VAL A 81 -13.38 -28.50 -6.86
N SER A 82 -14.36 -28.71 -7.75
CA SER A 82 -14.16 -29.29 -9.07
C SER A 82 -14.95 -28.55 -10.13
N GLY A 83 -14.70 -28.86 -11.40
CA GLY A 83 -15.44 -28.32 -12.53
C GLY A 83 -15.23 -26.84 -12.74
N GLU A 84 -16.29 -26.12 -13.09
CA GLU A 84 -16.26 -24.69 -13.42
C GLU A 84 -15.83 -23.81 -12.23
N ALA A 85 -16.30 -24.15 -11.02
CA ALA A 85 -15.91 -23.42 -9.80
C ALA A 85 -14.40 -23.44 -9.56
N ARG A 86 -13.77 -24.58 -9.77
CA ARG A 86 -12.31 -24.71 -9.68
C ARG A 86 -11.60 -23.83 -10.71
N SER A 87 -12.06 -23.87 -11.95
CA SER A 87 -11.50 -23.04 -13.03
C SER A 87 -11.62 -21.55 -12.73
N GLN A 88 -12.75 -21.09 -12.23
CA GLN A 88 -12.98 -19.71 -11.81
C GLN A 88 -12.06 -19.29 -10.66
N LEU A 89 -11.90 -20.14 -9.66
CA LEU A 89 -11.00 -19.87 -8.52
C LEU A 89 -9.53 -19.79 -8.95
N GLU A 90 -9.10 -20.65 -9.87
CA GLU A 90 -7.75 -20.62 -10.42
C GLU A 90 -7.50 -19.33 -11.21
N THR A 91 -8.46 -18.91 -12.02
CA THR A 91 -8.38 -17.65 -12.78
C THR A 91 -8.33 -16.44 -11.86
N LEU A 92 -9.17 -16.39 -10.84
CA LEU A 92 -9.19 -15.31 -9.85
C LEU A 92 -7.90 -15.26 -9.03
N ARG A 93 -7.37 -16.41 -8.63
CA ARG A 93 -6.07 -16.51 -7.95
C ARG A 93 -4.98 -15.86 -8.80
N ASP A 94 -4.86 -16.24 -10.05
CA ASP A 94 -3.84 -15.75 -10.95
C ASP A 94 -3.98 -14.24 -11.20
N SER A 95 -5.22 -13.78 -11.38
CA SER A 95 -5.54 -12.34 -11.52
C SER A 95 -5.18 -11.55 -10.27
N LEU A 96 -5.51 -12.05 -9.08
CA LEU A 96 -5.18 -11.40 -7.81
C LEU A 96 -3.68 -11.36 -7.56
N ILE A 97 -2.95 -12.42 -7.85
CA ILE A 97 -1.48 -12.44 -7.76
C ILE A 97 -0.91 -11.38 -8.69
N GLY A 98 -1.39 -11.32 -9.92
CA GLY A 98 -0.93 -10.35 -10.91
C GLY A 98 -1.17 -8.90 -10.51
N ILE A 99 -2.38 -8.57 -10.06
CA ILE A 99 -2.70 -7.20 -9.66
C ILE A 99 -2.00 -6.79 -8.36
N THR A 100 -1.84 -7.70 -7.41
CA THR A 100 -1.11 -7.44 -6.17
C THR A 100 0.37 -7.14 -6.45
N LYS A 101 0.97 -7.89 -7.37
CA LYS A 101 2.35 -7.63 -7.80
C LYS A 101 2.51 -6.27 -8.47
N LYS A 102 1.60 -5.92 -9.38
CA LYS A 102 1.59 -4.60 -10.04
C LYS A 102 1.41 -3.47 -9.04
N LEU A 103 0.49 -3.64 -8.10
CA LEU A 103 0.23 -2.66 -7.05
C LEU A 103 1.46 -2.45 -6.16
N LYS A 104 2.14 -3.52 -5.77
CA LYS A 104 3.38 -3.44 -5.00
C LYS A 104 4.46 -2.66 -5.75
N GLN A 105 4.67 -2.96 -7.02
CA GLN A 105 5.65 -2.25 -7.85
C GLN A 105 5.31 -0.77 -7.99
N GLN A 106 4.03 -0.43 -8.20
CA GLN A 106 3.58 0.96 -8.30
C GLN A 106 3.76 1.71 -6.98
N ASN A 107 3.48 1.06 -5.85
CA ASN A 107 3.68 1.66 -4.52
C ASN A 107 5.16 1.88 -4.21
N GLU A 108 6.03 0.96 -4.59
CA GLU A 108 7.48 1.12 -4.45
C GLU A 108 8.00 2.31 -5.29
N LEU A 109 7.51 2.46 -6.52
CA LEU A 109 7.81 3.62 -7.35
C LEU A 109 7.33 4.92 -6.69
N ASN A 110 6.11 4.94 -6.17
CA ASN A 110 5.54 6.12 -5.52
C ASN A 110 6.32 6.51 -4.26
N GLN A 111 6.75 5.55 -3.46
CA GLN A 111 7.58 5.80 -2.30
C GLN A 111 8.93 6.40 -2.70
N MET A 112 9.55 5.90 -3.74
CA MET A 112 10.81 6.42 -4.27
C MET A 112 10.65 7.85 -4.78
N LEU A 113 9.59 8.14 -5.54
CA LEU A 113 9.30 9.48 -6.05
C LEU A 113 9.03 10.48 -4.92
N LEU A 114 8.27 10.08 -3.90
CA LEU A 114 8.01 10.89 -2.71
C LEU A 114 9.30 11.19 -1.94
N TYR A 115 10.15 10.21 -1.77
CA TYR A 115 11.44 10.37 -1.12
C TYR A 115 12.33 11.38 -1.87
N HIS A 116 12.46 11.25 -3.17
CA HIS A 116 13.22 12.20 -3.99
C HIS A 116 12.61 13.60 -3.98
N SER A 117 11.30 13.71 -4.01
CA SER A 117 10.61 14.99 -3.91
C SER A 117 10.87 15.69 -2.57
N LEU A 118 10.86 14.94 -1.48
CA LEU A 118 11.19 15.47 -0.15
C LEU A 118 12.65 15.90 -0.05
N GLN A 119 13.57 15.11 -0.59
CA GLN A 119 15.00 15.48 -0.64
C GLN A 119 15.22 16.76 -1.44
N PHE A 120 14.57 16.90 -2.60
CA PHE A 120 14.66 18.09 -3.43
C PHE A 120 14.11 19.31 -2.68
N THR A 121 12.97 19.20 -2.05
CA THR A 121 12.36 20.27 -1.24
C THR A 121 13.30 20.69 -0.11
N GLN A 122 13.90 19.76 0.60
CA GLN A 122 14.87 20.05 1.66
C GLN A 122 16.10 20.76 1.11
N PHE A 123 16.63 20.31 -0.01
CA PHE A 123 17.76 20.97 -0.68
C PHE A 123 17.43 22.41 -1.06
N MET A 124 16.24 22.67 -1.63
CA MET A 124 15.80 24.00 -2.00
C MET A 124 15.62 24.91 -0.77
N LEU A 125 15.07 24.38 0.32
CA LEU A 125 14.92 25.11 1.58
C LEU A 125 16.28 25.47 2.18
N ASP A 126 17.25 24.58 2.11
CA ASP A 126 18.61 24.81 2.61
C ASP A 126 19.34 25.89 1.77
N LEU A 127 19.00 26.06 0.49
CA LEU A 127 19.52 27.14 -0.35
C LEU A 127 18.88 28.49 0.00
N ILE A 128 17.57 28.51 0.26
CA ILE A 128 16.82 29.75 0.56
C ILE A 128 17.01 30.18 2.00
N TYR A 129 17.02 29.22 2.92
CA TYR A 129 17.26 29.41 4.34
C TYR A 129 18.48 28.60 4.75
N PRO A 130 19.71 29.06 4.42
CA PRO A 130 20.89 28.32 4.86
C PRO A 130 20.82 28.22 6.37
N LYS A 131 20.94 27.02 6.88
CA LYS A 131 21.13 26.80 8.30
C LYS A 131 22.42 27.54 8.64
N ASN A 132 22.29 28.72 9.21
CA ASN A 132 23.37 29.28 9.98
C ASN A 132 23.59 28.23 11.06
N GLU A 133 24.66 27.43 10.95
CA GLU A 133 25.13 26.71 12.09
C GLU A 133 25.18 27.76 13.19
N PRO A 134 24.45 27.55 14.30
CA PRO A 134 24.60 28.45 15.39
C PRO A 134 26.07 28.38 15.73
N THR A 135 26.83 29.42 15.41
CA THR A 135 28.09 29.67 16.04
C THR A 135 27.73 29.82 17.51
N THR A 136 27.66 28.70 18.16
CA THR A 136 27.52 28.63 19.61
C THR A 136 28.76 29.23 20.21
N TYR A 137 28.70 30.53 20.44
CA TYR A 137 29.49 31.15 21.47
C TYR A 137 28.97 30.66 22.81
N GLY A 138 29.17 29.37 23.05
CA GLY A 138 29.01 28.75 24.35
C GLY A 138 30.36 28.23 24.76
N PRO A 139 30.66 28.22 26.07
CA PRO A 139 31.88 27.58 26.55
C PRO A 139 31.88 26.12 26.04
N PRO A 140 33.06 25.53 25.79
CA PRO A 140 33.12 24.16 25.30
C PRO A 140 32.70 23.21 26.43
N SER A 141 31.41 23.11 26.65
CA SER A 141 30.81 22.01 27.39
C SER A 141 30.65 20.87 26.39
N GLY A 142 31.42 19.81 26.58
CA GLY A 142 31.49 18.64 25.71
C GLY A 142 30.22 17.79 25.67
N GLN A 143 29.08 18.42 25.59
CA GLN A 143 27.83 17.77 25.24
C GLN A 143 27.43 18.26 23.87
N LYS A 144 27.85 17.49 22.88
CA LYS A 144 27.14 17.47 21.60
C LYS A 144 25.70 17.06 21.94
N ALA A 145 24.81 18.03 22.08
CA ALA A 145 23.41 17.76 21.92
C ALA A 145 23.29 17.24 20.50
N ALA A 146 23.20 15.95 20.39
CA ALA A 146 22.74 15.33 19.16
C ALA A 146 21.35 15.91 18.94
N VAL A 147 21.24 16.87 18.03
CA VAL A 147 19.96 17.24 17.45
C VAL A 147 19.49 15.94 16.80
N ALA A 148 18.62 15.24 17.50
CA ALA A 148 17.95 14.10 16.95
C ALA A 148 17.20 14.64 15.73
N MET A 149 17.76 14.40 14.54
CA MET A 149 16.94 14.45 13.34
C MET A 149 15.75 13.55 13.60
N PRO A 150 14.52 14.03 13.37
CA PRO A 150 13.38 13.14 13.43
C PRO A 150 13.66 12.04 12.40
N ARG A 151 14.09 10.90 12.89
CA ARG A 151 14.05 9.68 12.11
C ARG A 151 12.58 9.41 11.87
N PHE A 152 12.17 9.64 10.66
CA PHE A 152 10.96 9.04 10.15
C PHE A 152 11.23 7.54 10.06
N ASP A 153 11.01 6.85 11.16
CA ASP A 153 10.90 5.40 11.16
C ASP A 153 9.57 5.07 10.49
N SER A 154 9.57 4.95 9.17
CA SER A 154 8.47 4.29 8.49
C SER A 154 8.63 2.79 8.69
N LYS A 155 8.30 2.32 9.86
CA LYS A 155 7.90 0.94 10.05
C LYS A 155 6.44 0.83 9.65
N ALA A 156 6.21 0.46 8.42
CA ALA A 156 4.96 -0.17 8.02
C ALA A 156 5.24 -1.63 7.75
#